data_0e1ddc8b9b045210b7a8d0bb57c4c095
#
_entry.id   0e1ddc8b9b045210b7a8d0bb57c4c095
#
_cell.length_a   1.000
_cell.length_b   1.000
_cell.length_c   1.000
_cell.angle_alpha   90.00
_cell.angle_beta   90.00
_cell.angle_gamma   90.00
#
_symmetry.space_group_name_H-M   'P 1'
#
loop_
_entity.id
_entity.type
_entity.pdbx_description
1 polymer ?
#
loop_
_entity_poly.entity_id
_entity_poly.type
_entity_poly.pdbx_seq_one_letter_code
_entity_poly.pdbx_strand_id
1 'polypeptide(L)'
;MGQYFRKWLVSEGLMRENEIPAEGTMRFYANSMQRTIATAQYFSSGMLPVANVRIEHHCEVGKMDSVFTPQITDDNEAFKALAQQQIAAMGGEKGLVGIGEKMADNYKLLEQVLDMGLSAACLGGDTCHFRTDDAHVYLVKYREPGMGGSLRLACQAADALVLQYYEEPDEVKAAFGDTLTWEDWESISAIKDWYGDVLFTAPVVACQVARPLLRTMLEELKHEGRKFTFLCGHDSNIGSVLAALEAEDYSLPKTIEKKTPIGCKLVIEKWENAEGQLFVSLNLVYQSTEQLRHMSLLDLKNPPMVFPIRLKGLSANADGLYPYEALVGRFVEKL
;
A
#
# COMPACT_ATOMS: atom_id res chain seq x y z
N MET A 1 -14.91 4.35 5.47
CA MET A 1 -14.44 4.73 4.10
C MET A 1 -15.57 4.72 3.06
N GLY A 2 -16.28 3.62 2.75
CA GLY A 2 -17.32 3.62 1.71
C GLY A 2 -18.35 4.74 1.87
N GLN A 3 -18.84 4.98 3.09
CA GLN A 3 -19.75 6.09 3.38
C GLN A 3 -19.14 7.48 3.07
N TYR A 4 -17.87 7.68 3.39
CA TYR A 4 -17.18 8.92 3.03
C TYR A 4 -17.16 9.12 1.51
N PHE A 5 -16.75 8.11 0.75
CA PHE A 5 -16.74 8.19 -0.71
C PHE A 5 -18.13 8.45 -1.29
N ARG A 6 -19.19 7.83 -0.75
CA ARG A 6 -20.57 8.14 -1.14
C ARG A 6 -20.88 9.62 -0.97
N LYS A 7 -20.68 10.16 0.24
CA LYS A 7 -21.00 11.56 0.55
C LYS A 7 -20.17 12.53 -0.26
N TRP A 8 -18.90 12.20 -0.47
CA TRP A 8 -18.01 13.00 -1.29
C TRP A 8 -18.44 12.99 -2.77
N LEU A 9 -18.70 11.85 -3.38
CA LEU A 9 -19.16 11.76 -4.77
C LEU A 9 -20.53 12.41 -4.98
N VAL A 10 -21.40 12.40 -3.96
CA VAL A 10 -22.66 13.15 -3.99
C VAL A 10 -22.42 14.64 -3.94
N SER A 11 -21.50 15.13 -3.08
CA SER A 11 -21.17 16.56 -3.02
C SER A 11 -20.52 17.10 -4.31
N GLU A 12 -19.76 16.25 -5.01
CA GLU A 12 -19.17 16.56 -6.32
C GLU A 12 -20.17 16.41 -7.50
N GLY A 13 -21.41 15.99 -7.24
CA GLY A 13 -22.42 15.78 -8.28
C GLY A 13 -22.18 14.55 -9.17
N LEU A 14 -21.25 13.68 -8.82
CA LEU A 14 -20.90 12.48 -9.60
C LEU A 14 -21.90 11.34 -9.39
N MET A 15 -22.64 11.35 -8.29
CA MET A 15 -23.71 10.39 -8.00
C MET A 15 -24.83 11.05 -7.19
N ARG A 16 -25.99 10.38 -7.14
CA ARG A 16 -27.12 10.78 -6.27
C ARG A 16 -27.07 10.01 -4.96
N GLU A 17 -27.65 10.58 -3.92
CA GLU A 17 -27.89 9.82 -2.68
C GLU A 17 -28.77 8.60 -2.98
N ASN A 18 -28.39 7.43 -2.48
CA ASN A 18 -29.05 6.15 -2.74
C ASN A 18 -29.16 5.77 -4.23
N GLU A 19 -28.19 6.16 -5.05
CA GLU A 19 -28.15 5.79 -6.46
C GLU A 19 -27.97 4.27 -6.63
N ILE A 20 -28.73 3.69 -7.56
CA ILE A 20 -28.43 2.37 -8.13
C ILE A 20 -27.69 2.64 -9.44
N PRO A 21 -26.38 2.33 -9.52
CA PRO A 21 -25.58 2.65 -10.70
C PRO A 21 -26.09 1.92 -11.93
N ALA A 22 -26.09 2.60 -13.09
CA ALA A 22 -26.32 1.89 -14.36
C ALA A 22 -25.19 0.89 -14.63
N GLU A 23 -25.52 -0.17 -15.33
CA GLU A 23 -24.56 -1.23 -15.67
C GLU A 23 -23.31 -0.65 -16.37
N GLY A 24 -22.13 -1.10 -15.96
CA GLY A 24 -20.86 -0.66 -16.53
C GLY A 24 -20.35 0.70 -16.02
N THR A 25 -21.14 1.50 -15.31
CA THR A 25 -20.68 2.83 -14.83
C THR A 25 -19.79 2.77 -13.58
N MET A 26 -19.92 1.72 -12.79
CA MET A 26 -19.10 1.48 -11.61
C MET A 26 -18.57 0.05 -11.61
N ARG A 27 -17.31 -0.13 -11.21
CA ARG A 27 -16.62 -1.43 -11.14
C ARG A 27 -16.02 -1.63 -9.77
N PHE A 28 -16.21 -2.82 -9.20
CA PHE A 28 -15.58 -3.25 -7.96
C PHE A 28 -14.88 -4.57 -8.22
N TYR A 29 -13.57 -4.52 -8.33
CA TYR A 29 -12.72 -5.66 -8.66
C TYR A 29 -11.70 -5.90 -7.56
N ALA A 30 -11.72 -7.08 -6.96
CA ALA A 30 -10.86 -7.48 -5.88
C ALA A 30 -9.92 -8.63 -6.30
N ASN A 31 -8.74 -8.65 -5.72
CA ASN A 31 -7.95 -9.87 -5.69
C ASN A 31 -8.78 -11.02 -5.08
N SER A 32 -8.61 -12.24 -5.57
CA SER A 32 -9.42 -13.40 -5.17
C SER A 32 -9.07 -13.95 -3.77
N MET A 33 -8.58 -13.09 -2.87
CA MET A 33 -8.33 -13.41 -1.46
C MET A 33 -9.53 -13.02 -0.61
N GLN A 34 -9.87 -13.84 0.37
CA GLN A 34 -11.03 -13.61 1.24
C GLN A 34 -11.03 -12.19 1.83
N ARG A 35 -9.88 -11.69 2.34
CA ARG A 35 -9.76 -10.36 2.95
C ARG A 35 -10.02 -9.22 1.96
N THR A 36 -9.56 -9.33 0.71
CA THR A 36 -9.75 -8.28 -0.30
C THR A 36 -11.17 -8.28 -0.85
N ILE A 37 -11.77 -9.44 -1.04
CA ILE A 37 -13.19 -9.57 -1.41
C ILE A 37 -14.07 -8.96 -0.31
N ALA A 38 -13.84 -9.32 0.96
CA ALA A 38 -14.58 -8.76 2.11
C ALA A 38 -14.42 -7.23 2.20
N THR A 39 -13.19 -6.72 2.02
CA THR A 39 -12.92 -5.27 1.99
C THR A 39 -13.73 -4.59 0.89
N ALA A 40 -13.76 -5.14 -0.31
CA ALA A 40 -14.53 -4.59 -1.42
C ALA A 40 -16.06 -4.64 -1.15
N GLN A 41 -16.54 -5.70 -0.52
CA GLN A 41 -17.95 -5.85 -0.12
C GLN A 41 -18.35 -4.79 0.92
N TYR A 42 -17.57 -4.64 2.00
CA TYR A 42 -17.85 -3.62 3.03
C TYR A 42 -17.71 -2.20 2.49
N PHE A 43 -16.72 -1.95 1.63
CA PHE A 43 -16.57 -0.64 0.99
C PHE A 43 -17.76 -0.31 0.10
N SER A 44 -18.16 -1.22 -0.80
CA SER A 44 -19.29 -1.04 -1.71
C SER A 44 -20.62 -0.90 -0.97
N SER A 45 -20.83 -1.68 0.09
CA SER A 45 -22.05 -1.57 0.95
C SER A 45 -22.15 -0.19 1.63
N GLY A 46 -21.02 0.38 2.07
CA GLY A 46 -21.00 1.74 2.61
C GLY A 46 -21.20 2.82 1.56
N MET A 47 -20.70 2.59 0.34
CA MET A 47 -20.79 3.53 -0.77
C MET A 47 -22.16 3.47 -1.48
N LEU A 48 -22.71 2.29 -1.68
CA LEU A 48 -23.94 2.03 -2.42
C LEU A 48 -24.93 1.18 -1.59
N PRO A 49 -25.48 1.72 -0.49
CA PRO A 49 -26.20 0.92 0.53
C PRO A 49 -27.50 0.29 0.04
N VAL A 50 -28.07 0.77 -1.09
CA VAL A 50 -29.33 0.25 -1.66
C VAL A 50 -29.11 -0.57 -2.94
N ALA A 51 -27.84 -0.66 -3.43
CA ALA A 51 -27.53 -1.39 -4.63
C ALA A 51 -27.02 -2.82 -4.30
N ASN A 52 -27.39 -3.79 -5.11
CA ASN A 52 -26.77 -5.10 -5.07
C ASN A 52 -25.49 -5.09 -5.91
N VAL A 53 -24.35 -4.79 -5.26
CA VAL A 53 -23.06 -4.68 -5.94
C VAL A 53 -22.39 -6.05 -6.04
N ARG A 54 -22.08 -6.47 -7.25
CA ARG A 54 -21.26 -7.65 -7.49
C ARG A 54 -19.78 -7.27 -7.36
N ILE A 55 -19.06 -7.98 -6.49
CA ILE A 55 -17.60 -7.89 -6.43
C ILE A 55 -17.02 -8.87 -7.46
N GLU A 56 -16.30 -8.30 -8.41
CA GLU A 56 -15.59 -9.06 -9.44
C GLU A 56 -14.30 -9.64 -8.84
N HIS A 57 -14.04 -10.93 -9.11
CA HIS A 57 -12.77 -11.60 -8.85
C HIS A 57 -12.61 -12.74 -9.86
N HIS A 58 -11.39 -12.96 -10.38
CA HIS A 58 -11.19 -13.81 -11.55
C HIS A 58 -10.60 -15.18 -11.24
N CYS A 59 -10.15 -15.40 -10.01
CA CYS A 59 -9.61 -16.68 -9.57
C CYS A 59 -10.51 -17.32 -8.51
N GLU A 60 -10.28 -18.58 -8.23
CA GLU A 60 -10.85 -19.27 -7.08
C GLU A 60 -10.43 -18.57 -5.77
N VAL A 61 -11.35 -18.45 -4.82
CA VAL A 61 -11.08 -17.80 -3.53
C VAL A 61 -9.92 -18.48 -2.81
N GLY A 62 -8.93 -17.68 -2.41
CA GLY A 62 -7.68 -18.15 -1.83
C GLY A 62 -6.52 -18.25 -2.82
N LYS A 63 -6.78 -18.03 -4.12
CA LYS A 63 -5.73 -17.93 -5.13
C LYS A 63 -5.53 -16.48 -5.55
N MET A 64 -4.27 -16.04 -5.60
CA MET A 64 -3.92 -14.70 -6.04
C MET A 64 -4.25 -14.51 -7.53
N ASP A 65 -4.94 -13.42 -7.84
CA ASP A 65 -5.17 -12.98 -9.21
C ASP A 65 -3.89 -12.34 -9.78
N SER A 66 -3.56 -12.65 -11.02
CA SER A 66 -2.35 -12.15 -11.69
C SER A 66 -2.27 -10.63 -11.80
N VAL A 67 -3.41 -9.92 -11.78
CA VAL A 67 -3.45 -8.45 -11.77
C VAL A 67 -2.87 -7.87 -10.47
N PHE A 68 -3.12 -8.55 -9.35
CA PHE A 68 -2.70 -8.10 -8.02
C PHE A 68 -1.48 -8.84 -7.47
N THR A 69 -0.99 -9.87 -8.18
CA THR A 69 0.18 -10.62 -7.73
C THR A 69 1.45 -9.93 -8.22
N PRO A 70 2.31 -9.44 -7.32
CA PRO A 70 3.55 -8.74 -7.70
C PRO A 70 4.64 -9.72 -8.14
N GLN A 71 4.46 -10.36 -9.30
CA GLN A 71 5.36 -11.42 -9.78
C GLN A 71 6.50 -10.87 -10.65
N ILE A 72 7.69 -11.47 -10.48
CA ILE A 72 8.81 -11.32 -11.41
C ILE A 72 8.48 -12.07 -12.71
N THR A 73 8.48 -11.38 -13.84
CA THR A 73 8.19 -11.96 -15.15
C THR A 73 9.43 -12.16 -16.01
N ASP A 74 10.46 -11.36 -15.79
CA ASP A 74 11.75 -11.46 -16.45
C ASP A 74 12.84 -11.81 -15.42
N ASP A 75 13.63 -12.83 -15.71
CA ASP A 75 14.69 -13.34 -14.82
C ASP A 75 16.06 -13.43 -15.52
N ASN A 76 16.23 -12.68 -16.62
CA ASN A 76 17.51 -12.61 -17.26
C ASN A 76 18.59 -11.99 -16.34
N GLU A 77 19.85 -12.31 -16.60
CA GLU A 77 20.96 -11.91 -15.73
C GLU A 77 21.14 -10.39 -15.65
N ALA A 78 20.82 -9.66 -16.72
CA ALA A 78 20.92 -8.20 -16.73
C ALA A 78 19.86 -7.57 -15.79
N PHE A 79 18.61 -8.07 -15.83
CA PHE A 79 17.57 -7.66 -14.89
C PHE A 79 17.96 -7.94 -13.45
N LYS A 80 18.40 -9.18 -13.15
CA LYS A 80 18.79 -9.57 -11.79
C LYS A 80 19.92 -8.71 -11.24
N ALA A 81 20.96 -8.47 -12.05
CA ALA A 81 22.09 -7.63 -11.67
C ALA A 81 21.65 -6.19 -11.36
N LEU A 82 20.81 -5.59 -12.23
CA LEU A 82 20.30 -4.24 -12.03
C LEU A 82 19.39 -4.14 -10.81
N ALA A 83 18.49 -5.12 -10.62
CA ALA A 83 17.61 -5.17 -9.46
C ALA A 83 18.41 -5.28 -8.16
N GLN A 84 19.41 -6.17 -8.09
CA GLN A 84 20.30 -6.30 -6.94
C GLN A 84 21.07 -5.01 -6.66
N GLN A 85 21.57 -4.35 -7.69
CA GLN A 85 22.26 -3.06 -7.56
C GLN A 85 21.32 -1.99 -6.97
N GLN A 86 20.09 -1.88 -7.49
CA GLN A 86 19.12 -0.90 -7.02
C GLN A 86 18.65 -1.17 -5.59
N ILE A 87 18.42 -2.43 -5.25
CA ILE A 87 18.06 -2.84 -3.89
C ILE A 87 19.23 -2.55 -2.92
N ALA A 88 20.45 -2.91 -3.30
CA ALA A 88 21.62 -2.64 -2.47
C ALA A 88 21.82 -1.13 -2.23
N ALA A 89 21.57 -0.29 -3.25
CA ALA A 89 21.69 1.15 -3.13
C ALA A 89 20.80 1.77 -2.02
N MET A 90 19.68 1.12 -1.65
CA MET A 90 18.82 1.58 -0.55
C MET A 90 19.55 1.58 0.81
N GLY A 91 20.53 0.69 1.00
CA GLY A 91 21.38 0.64 2.20
C GLY A 91 22.65 1.47 2.11
N GLY A 92 22.87 2.22 1.02
CA GLY A 92 24.06 3.01 0.77
C GLY A 92 25.28 2.14 0.46
N GLU A 93 26.46 2.55 0.91
CA GLU A 93 27.72 1.87 0.61
C GLU A 93 27.80 0.42 1.13
N LYS A 94 27.03 0.11 2.20
CA LYS A 94 27.01 -1.23 2.82
C LYS A 94 25.93 -2.15 2.26
N GLY A 95 25.18 -1.72 1.25
CA GLY A 95 24.13 -2.53 0.64
C GLY A 95 23.07 -3.01 1.64
N LEU A 96 22.64 -4.27 1.54
CA LEU A 96 21.60 -4.83 2.45
C LEU A 96 22.01 -4.76 3.93
N VAL A 97 23.29 -4.89 4.25
CA VAL A 97 23.79 -4.73 5.64
C VAL A 97 23.49 -3.32 6.15
N GLY A 98 23.66 -2.29 5.29
CA GLY A 98 23.33 -0.92 5.65
C GLY A 98 21.85 -0.70 5.96
N ILE A 99 20.94 -1.46 5.36
CA ILE A 99 19.51 -1.47 5.71
C ILE A 99 19.33 -2.07 7.11
N GLY A 100 19.92 -3.22 7.38
CA GLY A 100 19.86 -3.85 8.70
C GLY A 100 20.42 -2.95 9.81
N GLU A 101 21.55 -2.28 9.56
CA GLU A 101 22.13 -1.32 10.52
C GLU A 101 21.19 -0.14 10.80
N LYS A 102 20.47 0.37 9.79
CA LYS A 102 19.46 1.41 9.99
C LYS A 102 18.30 0.92 10.87
N MET A 103 18.02 -0.38 10.87
CA MET A 103 16.93 -1.00 11.64
C MET A 103 17.38 -1.50 13.03
N ALA A 104 18.65 -1.33 13.41
CA ALA A 104 19.18 -1.92 14.63
C ALA A 104 18.41 -1.49 15.91
N ASP A 105 18.03 -0.23 16.03
CA ASP A 105 17.28 0.25 17.18
C ASP A 105 15.80 -0.16 17.12
N ASN A 106 15.22 -0.24 15.94
CA ASN A 106 13.87 -0.78 15.73
C ASN A 106 13.80 -2.26 16.14
N TYR A 107 14.83 -3.05 15.80
CA TYR A 107 14.93 -4.45 16.20
C TYR A 107 15.02 -4.61 17.72
N LYS A 108 15.85 -3.82 18.38
CA LYS A 108 15.97 -3.85 19.86
C LYS A 108 14.65 -3.53 20.55
N LEU A 109 13.92 -2.52 20.06
CA LEU A 109 12.61 -2.19 20.59
C LEU A 109 11.61 -3.34 20.40
N LEU A 110 11.59 -3.92 19.20
CA LEU A 110 10.70 -5.06 18.90
C LEU A 110 11.07 -6.30 19.75
N GLU A 111 12.35 -6.59 19.95
CA GLU A 111 12.84 -7.67 20.82
C GLU A 111 12.39 -7.48 22.27
N GLN A 112 12.45 -6.24 22.76
CA GLN A 112 11.98 -5.89 24.10
C GLN A 112 10.47 -6.13 24.23
N VAL A 113 9.66 -5.57 23.36
CA VAL A 113 8.19 -5.67 23.41
C VAL A 113 7.72 -7.13 23.28
N LEU A 114 8.47 -7.96 22.56
CA LEU A 114 8.18 -9.39 22.39
C LEU A 114 8.77 -10.28 23.49
N ASP A 115 9.45 -9.72 24.49
CA ASP A 115 10.18 -10.49 25.50
C ASP A 115 11.05 -11.60 24.88
N MET A 116 11.74 -11.31 23.77
CA MET A 116 12.45 -12.35 23.00
C MET A 116 13.48 -13.12 23.84
N GLY A 117 14.09 -12.47 24.84
CA GLY A 117 14.99 -13.12 25.79
C GLY A 117 14.36 -14.25 26.59
N LEU A 118 13.03 -14.26 26.75
CA LEU A 118 12.26 -15.31 27.43
C LEU A 118 11.70 -16.38 26.47
N SER A 119 11.96 -16.25 25.17
CA SER A 119 11.50 -17.22 24.17
C SER A 119 12.16 -18.59 24.39
N ALA A 120 11.48 -19.65 24.00
CA ALA A 120 12.00 -21.00 24.09
C ALA A 120 13.32 -21.17 23.30
N ALA A 121 13.47 -20.49 22.16
CA ALA A 121 14.69 -20.49 21.37
C ALA A 121 15.86 -19.87 22.15
N CYS A 122 15.66 -18.72 22.75
CA CYS A 122 16.65 -18.02 23.55
C CYS A 122 17.08 -18.83 24.80
N LEU A 123 16.11 -19.38 25.53
CA LEU A 123 16.35 -20.21 26.69
C LEU A 123 17.01 -21.56 26.32
N GLY A 124 16.79 -22.04 25.08
CA GLY A 124 17.46 -23.24 24.53
C GLY A 124 18.87 -23.00 24.01
N GLY A 125 19.38 -21.76 24.07
CA GLY A 125 20.71 -21.39 23.62
C GLY A 125 20.81 -21.03 22.12
N ASP A 126 19.66 -20.89 21.44
CA ASP A 126 19.60 -20.43 20.05
C ASP A 126 19.73 -18.89 19.98
N THR A 127 19.91 -18.38 18.77
CA THR A 127 19.94 -16.94 18.52
C THR A 127 18.56 -16.32 18.81
N CYS A 128 18.53 -15.32 19.70
CA CYS A 128 17.31 -14.63 20.11
C CYS A 128 17.36 -13.12 19.82
N HIS A 129 18.13 -12.74 18.82
CA HIS A 129 18.26 -11.36 18.37
C HIS A 129 18.08 -11.27 16.86
N PHE A 130 17.46 -10.21 16.39
CA PHE A 130 17.42 -9.88 14.97
C PHE A 130 18.82 -9.39 14.54
N ARG A 131 19.35 -10.00 13.51
CA ARG A 131 20.66 -9.66 12.96
C ARG A 131 20.53 -8.56 11.93
N THR A 132 21.54 -7.71 11.84
CA THR A 132 21.59 -6.62 10.88
C THR A 132 22.30 -6.99 9.57
N ASP A 133 22.94 -8.17 9.49
CA ASP A 133 23.84 -8.57 8.42
C ASP A 133 23.40 -9.85 7.66
N ASP A 134 22.21 -10.37 7.92
CA ASP A 134 21.74 -11.67 7.38
C ASP A 134 20.65 -11.54 6.30
N ALA A 135 20.22 -10.31 5.99
CA ALA A 135 19.20 -10.08 4.98
C ALA A 135 19.71 -10.46 3.57
N HIS A 136 18.91 -11.23 2.85
CA HIS A 136 19.19 -11.59 1.45
C HIS A 136 17.90 -11.63 0.66
N VAL A 137 17.92 -11.07 -0.57
CA VAL A 137 16.79 -10.98 -1.48
C VAL A 137 16.94 -12.00 -2.59
N TYR A 138 15.85 -12.65 -2.96
CA TYR A 138 15.79 -13.55 -4.11
C TYR A 138 14.66 -13.15 -5.06
N LEU A 139 14.98 -13.14 -6.35
CA LEU A 139 14.08 -12.81 -7.45
C LEU A 139 13.95 -14.06 -8.32
N VAL A 140 12.79 -14.70 -8.25
CA VAL A 140 12.52 -15.95 -8.96
C VAL A 140 11.35 -15.73 -9.91
N LYS A 141 11.51 -16.14 -11.16
CA LYS A 141 10.48 -16.00 -12.19
C LYS A 141 9.18 -16.65 -11.77
N TYR A 142 8.08 -15.94 -12.03
CA TYR A 142 6.71 -16.30 -11.65
C TYR A 142 6.47 -16.42 -10.13
N ARG A 143 7.33 -15.79 -9.35
CA ARG A 143 7.14 -15.63 -7.89
C ARG A 143 7.21 -14.16 -7.51
N GLU A 144 6.65 -13.84 -6.37
CA GLU A 144 6.86 -12.55 -5.73
C GLU A 144 8.33 -12.38 -5.33
N PRO A 145 8.89 -11.16 -5.37
CA PRO A 145 10.17 -10.88 -4.74
C PRO A 145 10.16 -11.39 -3.29
N GLY A 146 11.21 -12.06 -2.90
CA GLY A 146 11.28 -12.64 -1.57
C GLY A 146 12.55 -12.25 -0.84
N MET A 147 12.50 -12.37 0.49
CA MET A 147 13.61 -12.08 1.38
C MET A 147 13.74 -13.18 2.43
N GLY A 148 14.97 -13.47 2.83
CA GLY A 148 15.31 -14.23 4.03
C GLY A 148 16.06 -13.37 5.03
N GLY A 149 16.25 -13.90 6.24
CA GLY A 149 16.96 -13.22 7.32
C GLY A 149 16.04 -12.44 8.27
N SER A 150 16.69 -11.72 9.16
CA SER A 150 16.04 -11.07 10.32
C SER A 150 15.03 -9.99 9.93
N LEU A 151 15.26 -9.23 8.87
CA LEU A 151 14.29 -8.22 8.42
C LEU A 151 12.92 -8.83 8.06
N ARG A 152 12.91 -10.01 7.46
CA ARG A 152 11.66 -10.74 7.19
C ARG A 152 10.93 -11.15 8.46
N LEU A 153 11.67 -11.72 9.42
CA LEU A 153 11.08 -12.20 10.68
C LEU A 153 10.58 -11.02 11.52
N ALA A 154 11.38 -9.97 11.61
CA ALA A 154 11.01 -8.73 12.29
C ALA A 154 9.78 -8.06 11.64
N CYS A 155 9.69 -8.05 10.30
CA CYS A 155 8.51 -7.55 9.60
C CYS A 155 7.24 -8.33 9.95
N GLN A 156 7.31 -9.67 10.00
CA GLN A 156 6.16 -10.50 10.37
C GLN A 156 5.68 -10.23 11.79
N ALA A 157 6.60 -10.05 12.73
CA ALA A 157 6.29 -9.74 14.11
C ALA A 157 5.75 -8.29 14.24
N ALA A 158 6.40 -7.33 13.60
CA ALA A 158 5.97 -5.94 13.60
C ALA A 158 4.57 -5.75 12.97
N ASP A 159 4.29 -6.44 11.86
CA ASP A 159 2.97 -6.39 11.21
C ASP A 159 1.87 -6.95 12.14
N ALA A 160 2.11 -8.09 12.79
CA ALA A 160 1.17 -8.65 13.76
C ALA A 160 0.94 -7.70 14.95
N LEU A 161 1.99 -7.06 15.45
CA LEU A 161 1.90 -6.12 16.57
C LEU A 161 1.16 -4.83 16.19
N VAL A 162 1.41 -4.29 15.01
CA VAL A 162 0.68 -3.12 14.46
C VAL A 162 -0.81 -3.45 14.28
N LEU A 163 -1.15 -4.64 13.74
CA LEU A 163 -2.53 -5.07 13.63
C LEU A 163 -3.19 -5.21 15.00
N GLN A 164 -2.51 -5.78 15.98
CA GLN A 164 -2.99 -5.87 17.36
C GLN A 164 -3.22 -4.48 17.97
N TYR A 165 -2.31 -3.52 17.73
CA TYR A 165 -2.49 -2.13 18.16
C TYR A 165 -3.76 -1.47 17.60
N TYR A 166 -4.12 -1.76 16.35
CA TYR A 166 -5.37 -1.25 15.78
C TYR A 166 -6.63 -1.93 16.32
N GLU A 167 -6.53 -3.20 16.74
CA GLU A 167 -7.69 -3.98 17.22
C GLU A 167 -7.92 -3.90 18.75
N GLU A 168 -6.85 -3.78 19.56
CA GLU A 168 -6.92 -3.73 21.01
C GLU A 168 -7.03 -2.25 21.49
N PRO A 169 -8.16 -1.83 22.09
CA PRO A 169 -8.32 -0.46 22.57
C PRO A 169 -7.35 -0.08 23.70
N ASP A 170 -6.97 -1.04 24.53
CA ASP A 170 -6.02 -0.85 25.63
C ASP A 170 -4.58 -0.93 25.07
N GLU A 171 -3.90 0.21 25.07
CA GLU A 171 -2.55 0.32 24.48
C GLU A 171 -1.51 -0.55 25.20
N VAL A 172 -1.62 -0.70 26.51
CA VAL A 172 -0.72 -1.55 27.28
C VAL A 172 -0.93 -3.02 26.94
N LYS A 173 -2.16 -3.46 26.75
CA LYS A 173 -2.44 -4.83 26.28
C LYS A 173 -2.01 -5.04 24.83
N ALA A 174 -2.15 -4.03 23.98
CA ALA A 174 -1.69 -4.09 22.61
C ALA A 174 -0.18 -4.35 22.53
N ALA A 175 0.58 -3.84 23.50
CA ALA A 175 2.04 -4.00 23.62
C ALA A 175 2.45 -5.08 24.66
N PHE A 176 1.61 -6.07 24.92
CA PHE A 176 1.86 -7.21 25.85
C PHE A 176 2.23 -6.80 27.28
N GLY A 177 1.88 -5.63 27.72
CA GLY A 177 2.15 -5.09 29.06
C GLY A 177 3.10 -3.89 29.07
N ASP A 178 3.76 -3.60 27.97
CA ASP A 178 4.61 -2.42 27.82
C ASP A 178 3.79 -1.15 27.57
N THR A 179 4.38 -0.02 27.93
CA THR A 179 3.85 1.31 27.60
C THR A 179 4.70 1.90 26.49
N LEU A 180 4.17 1.94 25.28
CA LEU A 180 4.86 2.46 24.10
C LEU A 180 4.40 3.88 23.78
N THR A 181 5.34 4.73 23.36
CA THR A 181 5.07 6.07 22.85
C THR A 181 4.60 5.99 21.38
N TRP A 182 4.14 7.12 20.84
CA TRP A 182 3.85 7.23 19.41
C TRP A 182 5.07 6.93 18.54
N GLU A 183 6.23 7.43 18.94
CA GLU A 183 7.51 7.23 18.26
C GLU A 183 7.95 5.76 18.29
N ASP A 184 7.65 5.03 19.38
CA ASP A 184 7.90 3.59 19.47
C ASP A 184 7.04 2.82 18.46
N TRP A 185 5.76 3.15 18.35
CA TRP A 185 4.87 2.55 17.35
C TRP A 185 5.30 2.89 15.92
N GLU A 186 5.72 4.12 15.64
CA GLU A 186 6.32 4.48 14.35
C GLU A 186 7.59 3.69 14.08
N SER A 187 8.44 3.49 15.08
CA SER A 187 9.67 2.71 14.97
C SER A 187 9.39 1.23 14.65
N ILE A 188 8.41 0.62 15.31
CA ILE A 188 7.99 -0.76 15.02
C ILE A 188 7.42 -0.86 13.58
N SER A 189 6.56 0.08 13.22
CA SER A 189 5.96 0.11 11.88
C SER A 189 6.96 0.34 10.75
N ALA A 190 8.04 1.09 11.00
CA ALA A 190 9.10 1.35 10.04
C ALA A 190 9.80 0.07 9.53
N ILE A 191 9.83 -1.00 10.32
CA ILE A 191 10.36 -2.30 9.89
C ILE A 191 9.57 -2.84 8.70
N LYS A 192 8.25 -2.71 8.73
CA LYS A 192 7.35 -3.12 7.66
C LYS A 192 7.54 -2.25 6.41
N ASP A 193 7.66 -0.94 6.58
CA ASP A 193 7.91 -0.01 5.48
C ASP A 193 9.22 -0.36 4.76
N TRP A 194 10.31 -0.60 5.50
CA TRP A 194 11.59 -1.00 4.91
C TRP A 194 11.52 -2.36 4.21
N TYR A 195 10.84 -3.34 4.79
CA TYR A 195 10.64 -4.64 4.14
C TYR A 195 9.91 -4.49 2.79
N GLY A 196 8.84 -3.71 2.76
CA GLY A 196 8.09 -3.41 1.55
C GLY A 196 8.92 -2.67 0.51
N ASP A 197 9.66 -1.65 0.92
CA ASP A 197 10.53 -0.86 0.03
C ASP A 197 11.59 -1.76 -0.63
N VAL A 198 12.27 -2.59 0.15
CA VAL A 198 13.32 -3.50 -0.38
C VAL A 198 12.78 -4.46 -1.43
N LEU A 199 11.57 -4.98 -1.23
CA LEU A 199 11.00 -6.00 -2.13
C LEU A 199 10.30 -5.40 -3.36
N PHE A 200 9.68 -4.21 -3.25
CA PHE A 200 8.72 -3.78 -4.25
C PHE A 200 9.02 -2.42 -4.88
N THR A 201 10.00 -1.64 -4.38
CA THR A 201 10.18 -0.26 -4.83
C THR A 201 11.45 0.00 -5.64
N ALA A 202 12.38 -0.97 -5.74
CA ALA A 202 13.49 -0.85 -6.67
C ALA A 202 12.94 -0.64 -8.11
N PRO A 203 13.34 0.41 -8.85
CA PRO A 203 12.67 0.84 -10.07
C PRO A 203 12.40 -0.27 -11.10
N VAL A 204 13.38 -1.14 -11.38
CA VAL A 204 13.18 -2.23 -12.32
C VAL A 204 12.28 -3.34 -11.80
N VAL A 205 12.31 -3.59 -10.49
CA VAL A 205 11.40 -4.54 -9.82
C VAL A 205 9.98 -3.98 -9.82
N ALA A 206 9.81 -2.73 -9.39
CA ALA A 206 8.52 -2.05 -9.36
C ALA A 206 7.82 -2.07 -10.72
N CYS A 207 8.53 -1.73 -11.81
CA CYS A 207 7.99 -1.78 -13.16
C CYS A 207 7.52 -3.20 -13.56
N GLN A 208 8.24 -4.25 -13.15
CA GLN A 208 7.80 -5.61 -13.45
C GLN A 208 6.57 -6.03 -12.67
N VAL A 209 6.64 -5.87 -11.34
CA VAL A 209 5.60 -6.40 -10.45
C VAL A 209 4.30 -5.58 -10.49
N ALA A 210 4.37 -4.29 -10.81
CA ALA A 210 3.19 -3.43 -10.95
C ALA A 210 2.54 -3.50 -12.34
N ARG A 211 3.23 -4.01 -13.37
CA ARG A 211 2.80 -3.94 -14.77
C ARG A 211 1.37 -4.44 -15.02
N PRO A 212 0.92 -5.60 -14.51
CA PRO A 212 -0.45 -6.06 -14.73
C PRO A 212 -1.49 -5.09 -14.16
N LEU A 213 -1.26 -4.59 -12.94
CA LEU A 213 -2.15 -3.63 -12.30
C LEU A 213 -2.12 -2.26 -12.99
N LEU A 214 -0.95 -1.76 -13.38
CA LEU A 214 -0.82 -0.52 -14.16
C LEU A 214 -1.60 -0.59 -15.48
N ARG A 215 -1.58 -1.74 -16.16
CA ARG A 215 -2.38 -1.95 -17.38
C ARG A 215 -3.87 -1.84 -17.10
N THR A 216 -4.35 -2.53 -16.08
CA THR A 216 -5.76 -2.46 -15.65
C THR A 216 -6.15 -1.04 -15.23
N MET A 217 -5.30 -0.34 -14.47
CA MET A 217 -5.55 1.06 -14.10
C MET A 217 -5.62 1.98 -15.32
N LEU A 218 -4.73 1.81 -16.30
CA LEU A 218 -4.74 2.59 -17.53
C LEU A 218 -5.99 2.34 -18.37
N GLU A 219 -6.44 1.08 -18.46
CA GLU A 219 -7.68 0.70 -19.12
C GLU A 219 -8.89 1.39 -18.46
N GLU A 220 -8.97 1.39 -17.13
CA GLU A 220 -10.03 2.06 -16.39
C GLU A 220 -9.99 3.59 -16.54
N LEU A 221 -8.81 4.21 -16.52
CA LEU A 221 -8.65 5.65 -16.75
C LEU A 221 -9.13 6.09 -18.14
N LYS A 222 -8.98 5.22 -19.14
CA LYS A 222 -9.41 5.47 -20.53
C LYS A 222 -10.84 5.02 -20.80
N HIS A 223 -11.48 4.28 -19.89
CA HIS A 223 -12.81 3.73 -20.13
C HIS A 223 -13.87 4.85 -20.17
N GLU A 224 -14.49 5.03 -21.33
CA GLU A 224 -15.59 5.97 -21.51
C GLU A 224 -16.83 5.52 -20.73
N GLY A 225 -17.49 6.45 -20.04
CA GLY A 225 -18.68 6.19 -19.24
C GLY A 225 -18.44 5.57 -17.86
N ARG A 226 -17.18 5.20 -17.53
CA ARG A 226 -16.82 4.76 -16.19
C ARG A 226 -16.79 5.96 -15.25
N LYS A 227 -17.64 5.95 -14.22
CA LYS A 227 -17.68 6.98 -13.18
C LYS A 227 -16.78 6.65 -11.99
N PHE A 228 -16.67 5.35 -11.66
CA PHE A 228 -15.93 4.90 -10.51
C PHE A 228 -15.41 3.48 -10.69
N THR A 229 -14.15 3.25 -10.31
CA THR A 229 -13.55 1.92 -10.23
C THR A 229 -12.87 1.75 -8.88
N PHE A 230 -13.13 0.63 -8.21
CA PHE A 230 -12.46 0.20 -7.00
C PHE A 230 -11.68 -1.08 -7.28
N LEU A 231 -10.34 -0.96 -7.29
CA LEU A 231 -9.42 -2.08 -7.41
C LEU A 231 -8.89 -2.42 -6.01
N CYS A 232 -9.23 -3.58 -5.49
CA CYS A 232 -8.88 -3.99 -4.13
C CYS A 232 -7.76 -5.03 -4.12
N GLY A 233 -6.55 -4.57 -3.91
CA GLY A 233 -5.34 -5.38 -3.79
C GLY A 233 -4.72 -5.30 -2.40
N HIS A 234 -3.40 -5.10 -2.35
CA HIS A 234 -2.56 -5.12 -1.16
C HIS A 234 -1.69 -3.86 -1.09
N ASP A 235 -1.05 -3.64 0.06
CA ASP A 235 -0.06 -2.58 0.29
C ASP A 235 1.10 -2.64 -0.70
N SER A 236 1.61 -3.84 -1.00
CA SER A 236 2.64 -4.08 -2.01
C SER A 236 2.24 -3.58 -3.42
N ASN A 237 0.95 -3.62 -3.75
CA ASN A 237 0.45 -3.07 -5.01
C ASN A 237 0.53 -1.55 -5.04
N ILE A 238 0.14 -0.86 -3.96
CA ILE A 238 0.26 0.60 -3.88
C ILE A 238 1.74 1.00 -3.94
N GLY A 239 2.59 0.37 -3.12
CA GLY A 239 4.02 0.66 -3.08
C GLY A 239 4.69 0.47 -4.45
N SER A 240 4.46 -0.66 -5.12
CA SER A 240 5.05 -0.93 -6.44
C SER A 240 4.49 -0.01 -7.54
N VAL A 241 3.20 0.30 -7.54
CA VAL A 241 2.60 1.25 -8.50
C VAL A 241 3.20 2.64 -8.34
N LEU A 242 3.30 3.15 -7.10
CA LEU A 242 3.88 4.47 -6.86
C LEU A 242 5.35 4.52 -7.25
N ALA A 243 6.13 3.50 -6.92
CA ALA A 243 7.53 3.40 -7.32
C ALA A 243 7.70 3.31 -8.85
N ALA A 244 6.87 2.51 -9.54
CA ALA A 244 6.88 2.40 -10.99
C ALA A 244 6.51 3.72 -11.68
N LEU A 245 5.55 4.48 -11.12
CA LEU A 245 5.17 5.81 -11.61
C LEU A 245 6.17 6.91 -11.23
N GLU A 246 7.24 6.55 -10.51
CA GLU A 246 8.29 7.47 -10.03
C GLU A 246 7.75 8.54 -9.07
N ALA A 247 6.96 8.11 -8.09
CA ALA A 247 6.54 9.01 -7.02
C ALA A 247 7.76 9.61 -6.29
N GLU A 248 7.65 10.87 -5.89
CA GLU A 248 8.61 11.50 -4.97
C GLU A 248 8.52 10.83 -3.60
N ASP A 249 9.60 10.94 -2.83
CA ASP A 249 9.60 10.41 -1.46
C ASP A 249 8.55 11.12 -0.61
N TYR A 250 7.83 10.36 0.18
CA TYR A 250 6.77 10.86 1.05
C TYR A 250 6.77 10.16 2.41
N SER A 251 6.16 10.83 3.37
CA SER A 251 5.89 10.31 4.71
C SER A 251 4.50 10.78 5.14
N LEU A 252 3.61 9.84 5.42
CA LEU A 252 2.21 10.16 5.71
C LEU A 252 2.06 10.68 7.14
N PRO A 253 1.40 11.83 7.35
CA PRO A 253 1.15 12.38 8.68
C PRO A 253 0.01 11.63 9.41
N LYS A 254 -0.02 11.75 10.75
CA LYS A 254 -1.09 11.23 11.63
C LYS A 254 -1.34 9.72 11.52
N THR A 255 -0.35 8.97 11.10
CA THR A 255 -0.35 7.51 11.09
C THR A 255 1.02 6.98 11.48
N ILE A 256 1.05 5.84 12.17
CA ILE A 256 2.30 5.16 12.53
C ILE A 256 2.94 4.48 11.30
N GLU A 257 2.14 4.08 10.32
CA GLU A 257 2.60 3.51 9.04
C GLU A 257 2.82 4.63 8.03
N LYS A 258 4.07 4.93 7.68
CA LYS A 258 4.43 6.13 6.92
C LYS A 258 4.29 6.00 5.40
N LYS A 259 4.12 4.79 4.89
CA LYS A 259 4.08 4.53 3.43
C LYS A 259 2.70 4.07 2.95
N THR A 260 2.24 2.95 3.45
CA THR A 260 0.99 2.32 3.00
C THR A 260 0.17 1.81 4.18
N PRO A 261 -0.42 2.73 4.99
CA PRO A 261 -1.18 2.33 6.16
C PRO A 261 -2.37 1.43 5.79
N ILE A 262 -2.79 0.60 6.74
CA ILE A 262 -3.91 -0.31 6.55
C ILE A 262 -5.15 0.41 6.01
N GLY A 263 -5.75 -0.13 4.98
CA GLY A 263 -6.92 0.46 4.32
C GLY A 263 -6.63 1.72 3.48
N CYS A 264 -5.35 2.07 3.26
CA CYS A 264 -4.95 3.15 2.36
C CYS A 264 -5.40 2.89 0.92
N LYS A 265 -5.68 3.95 0.19
CA LYS A 265 -6.11 3.91 -1.21
C LYS A 265 -5.34 4.94 -2.02
N LEU A 266 -4.77 4.50 -3.14
CA LEU A 266 -4.34 5.41 -4.19
C LEU A 266 -5.59 5.83 -4.99
N VAL A 267 -5.95 7.10 -4.91
CA VAL A 267 -7.11 7.68 -5.60
C VAL A 267 -6.61 8.54 -6.75
N ILE A 268 -7.11 8.25 -7.94
CA ILE A 268 -6.88 9.05 -9.15
C ILE A 268 -8.21 9.66 -9.55
N GLU A 269 -8.27 10.98 -9.57
CA GLU A 269 -9.46 11.73 -9.97
C GLU A 269 -9.23 12.38 -11.32
N LYS A 270 -10.18 12.23 -12.22
CA LYS A 270 -10.15 12.86 -13.54
C LYS A 270 -11.01 14.11 -13.51
N TRP A 271 -10.44 15.22 -13.90
CA TRP A 271 -11.03 16.56 -13.91
C TRP A 271 -11.10 17.11 -15.32
N GLU A 272 -12.13 17.87 -15.62
CA GLU A 272 -12.28 18.62 -16.87
C GLU A 272 -12.53 20.08 -16.55
N ASN A 273 -11.76 20.98 -17.18
CA ASN A 273 -11.98 22.42 -17.04
C ASN A 273 -13.06 22.93 -18.02
N ALA A 274 -13.39 24.20 -17.93
CA ALA A 274 -14.43 24.82 -18.76
C ALA A 274 -14.10 24.80 -20.27
N GLU A 275 -12.83 24.66 -20.63
CA GLU A 275 -12.32 24.58 -22.00
C GLU A 275 -12.26 23.12 -22.52
N GLY A 276 -12.71 22.13 -21.74
CA GLY A 276 -12.68 20.72 -22.11
C GLY A 276 -11.29 20.05 -21.98
N GLN A 277 -10.34 20.69 -21.30
CA GLN A 277 -9.03 20.11 -21.04
C GLN A 277 -9.10 19.17 -19.84
N LEU A 278 -8.46 18.01 -19.97
CA LEU A 278 -8.45 16.98 -18.96
C LEU A 278 -7.21 17.04 -18.06
N PHE A 279 -7.44 16.89 -16.77
CA PHE A 279 -6.43 16.84 -15.73
C PHE A 279 -6.67 15.65 -14.80
N VAL A 280 -5.67 15.32 -13.98
CA VAL A 280 -5.76 14.27 -12.97
C VAL A 280 -5.09 14.70 -11.67
N SER A 281 -5.69 14.30 -10.54
CA SER A 281 -5.01 14.29 -9.25
C SER A 281 -4.57 12.88 -8.87
N LEU A 282 -3.53 12.77 -8.07
CA LEU A 282 -3.09 11.52 -7.42
C LEU A 282 -3.01 11.77 -5.93
N ASN A 283 -3.80 11.03 -5.15
CA ASN A 283 -3.84 11.19 -3.72
C ASN A 283 -3.78 9.83 -3.01
N LEU A 284 -3.08 9.75 -1.89
CA LEU A 284 -3.29 8.68 -0.91
C LEU A 284 -4.38 9.10 0.06
N VAL A 285 -5.43 8.29 0.15
CA VAL A 285 -6.56 8.50 1.06
C VAL A 285 -6.55 7.39 2.10
N TYR A 286 -6.40 7.76 3.37
CA TYR A 286 -6.23 6.81 4.47
C TYR A 286 -6.85 7.34 5.77
N GLN A 287 -7.10 6.45 6.71
CA GLN A 287 -7.49 6.81 8.07
C GLN A 287 -6.25 7.15 8.88
N SER A 288 -6.35 8.16 9.73
CA SER A 288 -5.32 8.33 10.76
C SER A 288 -5.32 7.12 11.72
N THR A 289 -4.23 6.88 12.42
CA THR A 289 -4.17 5.86 13.47
C THR A 289 -5.29 6.03 14.50
N GLU A 290 -5.57 7.27 14.91
CA GLU A 290 -6.66 7.59 15.83
C GLU A 290 -8.03 7.21 15.24
N GLN A 291 -8.29 7.55 13.98
CA GLN A 291 -9.54 7.18 13.31
C GLN A 291 -9.71 5.65 13.17
N LEU A 292 -8.63 4.90 12.97
CA LEU A 292 -8.65 3.45 12.93
C LEU A 292 -8.96 2.87 14.32
N ARG A 293 -8.17 3.22 15.33
CA ARG A 293 -8.31 2.69 16.69
C ARG A 293 -9.66 2.99 17.33
N HIS A 294 -10.23 4.17 17.08
CA HIS A 294 -11.56 4.55 17.57
C HIS A 294 -12.70 4.13 16.64
N MET A 295 -12.43 3.37 15.58
CA MET A 295 -13.43 2.99 14.57
C MET A 295 -14.29 4.17 14.14
N SER A 296 -13.66 5.33 13.92
CA SER A 296 -14.33 6.59 13.68
C SER A 296 -15.19 6.54 12.43
N LEU A 297 -16.42 7.04 12.55
CA LEU A 297 -17.30 7.20 11.40
C LEU A 297 -16.75 8.31 10.50
N LEU A 298 -16.45 7.97 9.25
CA LEU A 298 -15.92 8.91 8.27
C LEU A 298 -17.02 9.50 7.42
N ASP A 299 -17.04 10.82 7.34
CA ASP A 299 -17.92 11.61 6.48
C ASP A 299 -17.25 12.95 6.10
N LEU A 300 -18.00 13.89 5.51
CA LEU A 300 -17.45 15.19 5.13
C LEU A 300 -17.06 16.10 6.31
N LYS A 301 -17.58 15.81 7.52
CA LYS A 301 -17.22 16.57 8.74
C LYS A 301 -16.04 15.94 9.47
N ASN A 302 -15.86 14.63 9.33
CA ASN A 302 -14.72 13.88 9.84
C ASN A 302 -14.11 13.08 8.68
N PRO A 303 -13.44 13.75 7.72
CA PRO A 303 -12.89 13.09 6.53
C PRO A 303 -11.68 12.24 6.88
N PRO A 304 -11.35 11.24 6.05
CA PRO A 304 -10.04 10.59 6.09
C PRO A 304 -8.94 11.60 5.76
N MET A 305 -7.70 11.21 5.99
CA MET A 305 -6.55 11.96 5.52
C MET A 305 -6.43 11.85 4.00
N VAL A 306 -6.09 12.97 3.35
CA VAL A 306 -5.79 13.05 1.92
C VAL A 306 -4.40 13.62 1.76
N PHE A 307 -3.51 12.86 1.13
CA PHE A 307 -2.13 13.25 0.91
C PHE A 307 -1.81 13.25 -0.59
N PRO A 308 -1.48 14.41 -1.19
CA PRO A 308 -1.19 14.50 -2.61
C PRO A 308 0.15 13.82 -2.93
N ILE A 309 0.15 12.97 -3.95
CA ILE A 309 1.36 12.31 -4.47
C ILE A 309 1.93 13.12 -5.62
N ARG A 310 3.22 13.41 -5.53
CA ARG A 310 4.00 14.05 -6.59
C ARG A 310 4.80 13.02 -7.37
N LEU A 311 4.90 13.22 -8.68
CA LEU A 311 5.64 12.34 -9.59
C LEU A 311 6.87 13.07 -10.12
N LYS A 312 8.03 12.43 -10.04
CA LYS A 312 9.30 12.96 -10.56
C LYS A 312 9.19 13.26 -12.05
N GLY A 313 9.63 14.43 -12.45
CA GLY A 313 9.65 14.84 -13.85
C GLY A 313 8.29 15.20 -14.46
N LEU A 314 7.21 15.19 -13.69
CA LEU A 314 5.92 15.74 -14.10
C LEU A 314 5.59 17.01 -13.30
N SER A 315 5.08 18.02 -14.00
CA SER A 315 4.70 19.28 -13.38
C SER A 315 3.17 19.33 -13.21
N ALA A 316 2.72 19.53 -11.97
CA ALA A 316 1.32 19.84 -11.69
C ALA A 316 1.06 21.34 -11.86
N ASN A 317 -0.19 21.71 -12.14
CA ASN A 317 -0.64 23.10 -12.15
C ASN A 317 -0.77 23.68 -10.72
N ALA A 318 -1.27 24.91 -10.60
CA ALA A 318 -1.45 25.59 -9.31
C ALA A 318 -2.41 24.85 -8.35
N ASP A 319 -3.34 24.07 -8.90
CA ASP A 319 -4.31 23.28 -8.13
C ASP A 319 -3.76 21.87 -7.77
N GLY A 320 -2.51 21.58 -8.13
CA GLY A 320 -1.88 20.27 -7.88
C GLY A 320 -2.28 19.18 -8.88
N LEU A 321 -2.90 19.55 -10.01
CA LEU A 321 -3.40 18.64 -11.04
C LEU A 321 -2.36 18.47 -12.16
N TYR A 322 -2.17 17.23 -12.60
CA TYR A 322 -1.35 16.91 -13.78
C TYR A 322 -2.20 16.96 -15.05
N PRO A 323 -1.64 17.34 -16.20
CA PRO A 323 -2.29 17.10 -17.48
C PRO A 323 -2.57 15.60 -17.64
N TYR A 324 -3.79 15.25 -18.04
CA TYR A 324 -4.22 13.84 -18.21
C TYR A 324 -3.26 13.05 -19.11
N GLU A 325 -2.90 13.63 -20.27
CA GLU A 325 -2.01 12.99 -21.24
C GLU A 325 -0.58 12.76 -20.67
N ALA A 326 -0.12 13.63 -19.78
CA ALA A 326 1.18 13.45 -19.13
C ALA A 326 1.18 12.22 -18.19
N LEU A 327 0.10 12.02 -17.42
CA LEU A 327 -0.04 10.82 -16.58
C LEU A 327 -0.22 9.57 -17.45
N VAL A 328 -1.08 9.62 -18.47
CA VAL A 328 -1.27 8.50 -19.42
C VAL A 328 0.06 8.14 -20.07
N GLY A 329 0.86 9.12 -20.50
CA GLY A 329 2.19 8.92 -21.05
C GLY A 329 3.11 8.19 -20.08
N ARG A 330 3.11 8.58 -18.80
CA ARG A 330 3.88 7.90 -17.74
C ARG A 330 3.44 6.43 -17.56
N PHE A 331 2.15 6.13 -17.56
CA PHE A 331 1.66 4.74 -17.50
C PHE A 331 2.15 3.93 -18.70
N VAL A 332 2.06 4.48 -19.91
CA VAL A 332 2.50 3.80 -21.15
C VAL A 332 4.01 3.55 -21.14
N GLU A 333 4.80 4.49 -20.66
CA GLU A 333 6.26 4.35 -20.53
C GLU A 333 6.64 3.17 -19.59
N LYS A 334 5.86 2.92 -18.56
CA LYS A 334 6.14 1.87 -17.54
C LYS A 334 5.51 0.50 -17.87
N LEU A 335 4.73 0.38 -18.95
CA LEU A 335 4.15 -0.86 -19.44
C LEU A 335 5.06 -1.58 -20.44
#